data_ee9643ead44781a7d14c0abbb8681c9b
#
_entry.id   ee9643ead44781a7d14c0abbb8681c9b
#
_cell.length_a   1.000
_cell.length_b   1.000
_cell.length_c   1.000
_cell.angle_alpha   90.00
_cell.angle_beta   90.00
_cell.angle_gamma   90.00
#
_symmetry.space_group_name_H-M   'P 1'
#
loop_
_entity.id
_entity.type
_entity.pdbx_description
1 polymer ?
#
loop_
_entity_poly.entity_id
_entity_poly.type
_entity_poly.pdbx_seq_one_letter_code
_entity_poly.pdbx_strand_id
1 'polypeptide(L)'
;DDDGTEQPIAAHLMPRALTDRMLGYFDDRGIHYFLQTDDAVYASPGIGAAADEFFRQRRDRHAEDLRALGLDDDDAPLPAISYRPLDEVDLDQVVKATFISADSDTLARAQADLGDAFHVIPGSIPMPGGSNGEIAQLGVNKGSAIVEVLDALGLDAADSVGIGDSWNDVEMFDVVGTAVAMGGADPELHARADLVTTGVLDDGVHGALVRLGLV
;
A
#
# COMPACT_ATOMS: atom_id res chain seq x y z
N ASP A 1 14.82 23.01 -0.28
CA ASP A 1 15.81 24.03 -0.70
C ASP A 1 15.21 24.89 -1.80
N ASP A 2 15.56 26.20 -1.80
CA ASP A 2 15.02 27.26 -2.70
C ASP A 2 15.41 27.05 -4.20
N ASP A 3 16.18 26.01 -4.52
CA ASP A 3 16.62 25.68 -5.88
C ASP A 3 15.75 24.59 -6.56
N GLY A 4 14.70 24.11 -5.90
CA GLY A 4 13.77 23.12 -6.43
C GLY A 4 14.33 21.69 -6.45
N THR A 5 15.45 21.41 -5.78
CA THR A 5 15.95 20.05 -5.62
C THR A 5 15.19 19.37 -4.48
N GLU A 6 14.47 18.28 -4.81
CA GLU A 6 13.85 17.41 -3.81
C GLU A 6 14.94 16.61 -3.08
N GLN A 7 14.92 16.64 -1.75
CA GLN A 7 15.78 15.79 -0.94
C GLN A 7 14.90 14.83 -0.12
N PRO A 8 15.18 13.51 -0.15
CA PRO A 8 14.44 12.58 0.66
C PRO A 8 14.70 12.86 2.15
N ILE A 9 13.66 12.80 2.98
CA ILE A 9 13.77 12.89 4.44
C ILE A 9 14.43 11.63 4.98
N ALA A 10 13.99 10.47 4.52
CA ALA A 10 14.54 9.16 4.87
C ALA A 10 14.34 8.16 3.72
N ALA A 11 15.12 7.09 3.70
CA ALA A 11 14.96 5.96 2.80
C ALA A 11 15.23 4.65 3.56
N HIS A 12 14.26 3.75 3.56
CA HIS A 12 14.33 2.46 4.23
C HIS A 12 14.44 1.34 3.20
N LEU A 13 15.65 1.12 2.70
CA LEU A 13 15.94 0.01 1.79
C LEU A 13 15.91 -1.30 2.57
N MET A 14 15.34 -2.33 1.96
CA MET A 14 15.33 -3.68 2.52
C MET A 14 16.76 -4.24 2.50
N PRO A 15 17.32 -4.69 3.64
CA PRO A 15 18.64 -5.33 3.65
C PRO A 15 18.70 -6.50 2.66
N ARG A 16 19.79 -6.60 1.89
CA ARG A 16 19.96 -7.62 0.85
C ARG A 16 19.65 -9.04 1.35
N ALA A 17 20.06 -9.38 2.55
CA ALA A 17 19.77 -10.70 3.13
C ALA A 17 18.27 -10.96 3.33
N LEU A 18 17.49 -9.92 3.64
CA LEU A 18 16.02 -10.02 3.72
C LEU A 18 15.42 -10.12 2.32
N THR A 19 15.88 -9.31 1.37
CA THR A 19 15.46 -9.43 -0.04
C THR A 19 15.69 -10.86 -0.55
N ASP A 20 16.89 -11.41 -0.38
CA ASP A 20 17.22 -12.77 -0.80
C ASP A 20 16.34 -13.84 -0.11
N ARG A 21 16.06 -13.69 1.21
CA ARG A 21 15.15 -14.59 1.95
C ARG A 21 13.73 -14.54 1.39
N MET A 22 13.22 -13.36 1.12
CA MET A 22 11.88 -13.16 0.57
C MET A 22 11.76 -13.75 -0.84
N LEU A 23 12.75 -13.51 -1.70
CA LEU A 23 12.78 -14.07 -3.05
C LEU A 23 12.85 -15.59 -3.05
N GLY A 24 13.72 -16.18 -2.21
CA GLY A 24 13.77 -17.63 -2.02
C GLY A 24 12.42 -18.21 -1.57
N TYR A 25 11.73 -17.53 -0.66
CA TYR A 25 10.39 -17.96 -0.21
C TYR A 25 9.37 -17.97 -1.36
N PHE A 26 9.37 -16.96 -2.22
CA PHE A 26 8.49 -16.86 -3.37
C PHE A 26 8.82 -17.90 -4.44
N ASP A 27 10.09 -18.02 -4.80
CA ASP A 27 10.56 -18.92 -5.86
C ASP A 27 10.30 -20.39 -5.50
N ASP A 28 10.58 -20.79 -4.25
CA ASP A 28 10.34 -22.16 -3.75
C ASP A 28 8.85 -22.56 -3.80
N ARG A 29 7.95 -21.60 -3.80
CA ARG A 29 6.49 -21.80 -3.76
C ARG A 29 5.77 -21.43 -5.05
N GLY A 30 6.50 -20.94 -6.05
CA GLY A 30 5.92 -20.49 -7.31
C GLY A 30 4.97 -19.29 -7.15
N ILE A 31 5.24 -18.42 -6.17
CA ILE A 31 4.45 -17.22 -5.91
C ILE A 31 4.94 -16.13 -6.87
N HIS A 32 4.04 -15.49 -7.58
CA HIS A 32 4.37 -14.34 -8.42
C HIS A 32 4.43 -13.06 -7.59
N TYR A 33 5.38 -12.18 -7.92
CA TYR A 33 5.61 -10.95 -7.16
C TYR A 33 6.07 -9.79 -8.04
N PHE A 34 5.87 -8.59 -7.51
CA PHE A 34 6.50 -7.36 -7.95
C PHE A 34 7.45 -6.87 -6.86
N LEU A 35 8.66 -6.49 -7.24
CA LEU A 35 9.56 -5.72 -6.38
C LEU A 35 9.39 -4.24 -6.65
N GLN A 36 9.45 -3.43 -5.62
CA GLN A 36 9.36 -1.98 -5.72
C GLN A 36 10.66 -1.36 -5.21
N THR A 37 11.19 -0.44 -6.00
CA THR A 37 12.25 0.50 -5.64
C THR A 37 11.65 1.90 -5.56
N ASP A 38 12.43 2.93 -5.34
CA ASP A 38 11.99 4.33 -5.35
C ASP A 38 11.60 4.81 -6.76
N ASP A 39 12.19 4.24 -7.83
CA ASP A 39 12.02 4.69 -9.21
C ASP A 39 11.18 3.76 -10.09
N ALA A 40 10.99 2.50 -9.70
CA ALA A 40 10.36 1.51 -10.58
C ALA A 40 9.71 0.33 -9.84
N VAL A 41 8.88 -0.39 -10.60
CA VAL A 41 8.32 -1.69 -10.22
C VAL A 41 8.90 -2.75 -11.16
N TYR A 42 9.31 -3.89 -10.60
CA TYR A 42 9.90 -5.01 -11.33
C TYR A 42 9.07 -6.27 -11.15
N ALA A 43 8.81 -6.98 -12.24
CA ALA A 43 7.91 -8.13 -12.26
C ALA A 43 8.66 -9.45 -12.30
N SER A 44 8.26 -10.41 -11.46
CA SER A 44 8.80 -11.78 -11.51
C SER A 44 8.48 -12.48 -12.82
N PRO A 45 9.34 -13.40 -13.30
CA PRO A 45 9.07 -14.16 -14.51
C PRO A 45 7.72 -14.90 -14.44
N GLY A 46 6.98 -14.91 -15.54
CA GLY A 46 5.71 -15.63 -15.64
C GLY A 46 4.50 -15.00 -14.97
N ILE A 47 4.65 -13.82 -14.36
CA ILE A 47 3.53 -13.12 -13.69
C ILE A 47 2.41 -12.69 -14.66
N GLY A 48 2.68 -12.61 -15.99
CA GLY A 48 1.81 -11.99 -16.99
C GLY A 48 0.32 -12.26 -16.82
N ALA A 49 -0.12 -13.54 -16.87
CA ALA A 49 -1.56 -13.86 -16.76
C ALA A 49 -2.16 -13.49 -15.38
N ALA A 50 -1.41 -13.65 -14.30
CA ALA A 50 -1.85 -13.27 -12.95
C ALA A 50 -1.95 -11.75 -12.81
N ALA A 51 -0.98 -11.01 -13.37
CA ALA A 51 -0.98 -9.56 -13.41
C ALA A 51 -2.13 -9.02 -14.28
N ASP A 52 -2.35 -9.59 -15.45
CA ASP A 52 -3.44 -9.19 -16.36
C ASP A 52 -4.81 -9.31 -15.70
N GLU A 53 -5.05 -10.42 -14.99
CA GLU A 53 -6.29 -10.63 -14.25
C GLU A 53 -6.43 -9.62 -13.09
N PHE A 54 -5.37 -9.42 -12.30
CA PHE A 54 -5.34 -8.46 -11.22
C PHE A 54 -5.62 -7.03 -11.70
N PHE A 55 -4.95 -6.60 -12.77
CA PHE A 55 -5.15 -5.26 -13.34
C PHE A 55 -6.52 -5.12 -14.05
N ARG A 56 -7.05 -6.21 -14.62
CA ARG A 56 -8.42 -6.20 -15.16
C ARG A 56 -9.44 -5.93 -14.04
N GLN A 57 -9.36 -6.63 -12.92
CA GLN A 57 -10.26 -6.41 -11.79
C GLN A 57 -10.17 -4.97 -11.25
N ARG A 58 -8.96 -4.40 -11.22
CA ARG A 58 -8.76 -2.99 -10.82
C ARG A 58 -9.45 -2.03 -11.79
N ARG A 59 -9.30 -2.25 -13.10
CA ARG A 59 -9.97 -1.43 -14.12
C ARG A 59 -11.50 -1.55 -14.04
N ASP A 60 -12.02 -2.77 -13.91
CA ASP A 60 -13.47 -3.01 -13.83
C ASP A 60 -14.08 -2.28 -12.63
N ARG A 61 -13.42 -2.33 -11.46
CA ARG A 61 -13.87 -1.59 -10.27
C ARG A 61 -13.84 -0.08 -10.50
N HIS A 62 -12.73 0.45 -11.02
CA HIS A 62 -12.62 1.87 -11.33
C HIS A 62 -13.73 2.35 -12.27
N ALA A 63 -14.02 1.58 -13.32
CA ALA A 63 -15.10 1.89 -14.23
C ALA A 63 -16.51 1.82 -13.58
N GLU A 64 -16.69 0.96 -12.56
CA GLU A 64 -17.91 0.94 -11.76
C GLU A 64 -18.05 2.20 -10.90
N ASP A 65 -16.95 2.61 -10.24
CA ASP A 65 -16.90 3.81 -9.41
C ASP A 65 -17.17 5.08 -10.24
N LEU A 66 -16.54 5.21 -11.41
CA LEU A 66 -16.79 6.33 -12.32
C LEU A 66 -18.24 6.40 -12.79
N ARG A 67 -18.84 5.25 -13.16
CA ARG A 67 -20.27 5.21 -13.54
C ARG A 67 -21.19 5.63 -12.40
N ALA A 68 -20.86 5.28 -11.16
CA ALA A 68 -21.63 5.70 -10.00
C ALA A 68 -21.59 7.23 -9.79
N LEU A 69 -20.50 7.88 -10.20
CA LEU A 69 -20.33 9.34 -10.20
C LEU A 69 -20.87 10.03 -11.45
N GLY A 70 -21.31 9.28 -12.47
CA GLY A 70 -21.74 9.83 -13.76
C GLY A 70 -20.56 10.33 -14.60
N LEU A 71 -19.37 9.80 -14.37
CA LEU A 71 -18.14 10.09 -15.08
C LEU A 71 -17.76 8.92 -16.02
N ASP A 72 -16.81 9.14 -16.91
CA ASP A 72 -16.22 8.12 -17.77
C ASP A 72 -14.68 8.06 -17.62
N ASP A 73 -14.04 7.12 -18.32
CA ASP A 73 -12.59 6.93 -18.25
C ASP A 73 -11.77 8.15 -18.73
N ASP A 74 -12.36 9.01 -19.60
CA ASP A 74 -11.69 10.23 -20.07
C ASP A 74 -11.69 11.32 -18.99
N ASP A 75 -12.69 11.32 -18.09
CA ASP A 75 -12.80 12.28 -16.99
C ASP A 75 -11.74 12.00 -15.89
N ALA A 76 -11.47 10.72 -15.61
CA ALA A 76 -10.50 10.31 -14.59
C ALA A 76 -9.79 8.99 -14.97
N PRO A 77 -8.87 9.01 -15.92
CA PRO A 77 -8.21 7.80 -16.40
C PRO A 77 -7.33 7.16 -15.31
N LEU A 78 -7.42 5.84 -15.18
CA LEU A 78 -6.46 5.10 -14.35
C LEU A 78 -5.05 5.21 -14.93
N PRO A 79 -4.04 5.58 -14.13
CA PRO A 79 -2.66 5.54 -14.58
C PRO A 79 -2.27 4.15 -15.05
N ALA A 80 -1.60 4.07 -16.20
CA ALA A 80 -1.02 2.81 -16.66
C ALA A 80 0.05 2.36 -15.67
N ILE A 81 -0.06 1.12 -15.20
CA ILE A 81 1.01 0.52 -14.40
C ILE A 81 2.04 -0.04 -15.38
N SER A 82 3.25 0.51 -15.33
CA SER A 82 4.39 -0.03 -16.03
C SER A 82 5.30 -0.77 -15.06
N TYR A 83 5.85 -1.89 -15.51
CA TYR A 83 6.85 -2.62 -14.76
C TYR A 83 7.98 -3.08 -15.69
N ARG A 84 9.17 -3.24 -15.12
CA ARG A 84 10.37 -3.71 -15.80
C ARG A 84 10.59 -5.20 -15.54
N PRO A 85 11.35 -5.90 -16.37
CA PRO A 85 11.78 -7.26 -16.08
C PRO A 85 12.60 -7.34 -14.79
N LEU A 86 12.45 -8.46 -14.06
CA LEU A 86 13.13 -8.66 -12.78
C LEU A 86 14.66 -8.65 -12.88
N ASP A 87 15.22 -9.07 -14.01
CA ASP A 87 16.66 -9.11 -14.26
C ASP A 87 17.32 -7.72 -14.38
N GLU A 88 16.52 -6.67 -14.45
CA GLU A 88 16.99 -5.28 -14.43
C GLU A 88 17.04 -4.65 -13.04
N VAL A 89 16.54 -5.34 -11.99
CA VAL A 89 16.44 -4.77 -10.65
C VAL A 89 17.80 -4.73 -9.94
N ASP A 90 18.10 -3.63 -9.27
CA ASP A 90 19.11 -3.59 -8.23
C ASP A 90 18.48 -4.08 -6.90
N LEU A 91 18.83 -5.31 -6.51
CA LEU A 91 18.28 -5.91 -5.30
C LEU A 91 18.70 -5.21 -4.00
N ASP A 92 19.69 -4.32 -4.03
CA ASP A 92 20.08 -3.50 -2.88
C ASP A 92 19.24 -2.21 -2.78
N GLN A 93 18.34 -1.93 -3.76
CA GLN A 93 17.44 -0.79 -3.78
C GLN A 93 15.98 -1.17 -3.52
N VAL A 94 15.69 -2.40 -3.16
CA VAL A 94 14.32 -2.86 -2.90
C VAL A 94 13.78 -2.22 -1.61
N VAL A 95 12.57 -1.67 -1.67
CA VAL A 95 11.87 -1.10 -0.50
C VAL A 95 10.75 -2.01 0.00
N LYS A 96 10.02 -2.65 -0.92
CA LYS A 96 8.96 -3.63 -0.59
C LYS A 96 8.65 -4.54 -1.77
N ALA A 97 7.86 -5.57 -1.51
CA ALA A 97 7.26 -6.40 -2.55
C ALA A 97 5.75 -6.48 -2.41
N THR A 98 5.09 -6.72 -3.53
CA THR A 98 3.70 -7.20 -3.55
C THR A 98 3.67 -8.57 -4.20
N PHE A 99 2.84 -9.47 -3.72
CA PHE A 99 2.71 -10.80 -4.30
C PHE A 99 1.28 -11.11 -4.74
N ILE A 100 1.17 -12.03 -5.68
CA ILE A 100 -0.09 -12.55 -6.22
C ILE A 100 0.02 -14.08 -6.25
N SER A 101 -1.00 -14.76 -5.72
CA SER A 101 -1.06 -16.22 -5.69
C SER A 101 -2.46 -16.72 -6.02
N ALA A 102 -2.55 -17.81 -6.78
CA ALA A 102 -3.80 -18.52 -7.00
C ALA A 102 -4.27 -19.32 -5.76
N ASP A 103 -3.41 -19.48 -4.76
CA ASP A 103 -3.72 -20.18 -3.53
C ASP A 103 -4.17 -19.19 -2.44
N SER A 104 -5.39 -19.36 -1.96
CA SER A 104 -6.03 -18.48 -0.96
C SER A 104 -5.30 -18.45 0.39
N ASP A 105 -4.52 -19.49 0.71
CA ASP A 105 -3.82 -19.60 1.99
C ASP A 105 -2.42 -18.97 1.97
N THR A 106 -1.96 -18.47 0.82
CA THR A 106 -0.60 -17.94 0.67
C THR A 106 -0.33 -16.78 1.62
N LEU A 107 -1.27 -15.87 1.78
CA LEU A 107 -1.11 -14.74 2.71
C LEU A 107 -0.90 -15.22 4.15
N ALA A 108 -1.77 -16.09 4.64
CA ALA A 108 -1.68 -16.59 6.01
C ALA A 108 -0.36 -17.37 6.25
N ARG A 109 0.09 -18.15 5.26
CA ARG A 109 1.38 -18.84 5.34
C ARG A 109 2.55 -17.85 5.31
N ALA A 110 2.52 -16.83 4.45
CA ALA A 110 3.56 -15.81 4.40
C ALA A 110 3.66 -15.05 5.73
N GLN A 111 2.52 -14.72 6.36
CA GLN A 111 2.48 -14.11 7.69
C GLN A 111 3.11 -15.02 8.76
N ALA A 112 2.83 -16.31 8.72
CA ALA A 112 3.39 -17.27 9.69
C ALA A 112 4.89 -17.53 9.48
N ASP A 113 5.34 -17.65 8.22
CA ASP A 113 6.70 -18.07 7.87
C ASP A 113 7.70 -16.90 7.84
N LEU A 114 7.24 -15.66 7.58
CA LEU A 114 8.07 -14.49 7.39
C LEU A 114 7.86 -13.39 8.44
N GLY A 115 6.84 -13.47 9.28
CA GLY A 115 6.46 -12.42 10.23
C GLY A 115 7.50 -12.12 11.33
N ASP A 116 8.56 -12.92 11.45
CA ASP A 116 9.69 -12.67 12.33
C ASP A 116 10.62 -11.54 11.84
N ALA A 117 10.59 -11.23 10.54
CA ALA A 117 11.46 -10.24 9.90
C ALA A 117 10.72 -9.28 8.96
N PHE A 118 9.49 -9.60 8.60
CA PHE A 118 8.71 -8.83 7.64
C PHE A 118 7.34 -8.45 8.20
N HIS A 119 6.89 -7.28 7.80
CA HIS A 119 5.50 -6.87 7.91
C HIS A 119 4.76 -7.39 6.68
N VAL A 120 3.85 -8.35 6.87
CA VAL A 120 3.09 -9.01 5.80
C VAL A 120 1.62 -8.70 5.98
N ILE A 121 1.06 -7.91 5.07
CA ILE A 121 -0.34 -7.46 5.14
C ILE A 121 -1.14 -7.87 3.90
N PRO A 122 -2.47 -7.97 4.00
CA PRO A 122 -3.32 -8.17 2.84
C PRO A 122 -3.13 -7.07 1.80
N GLY A 123 -3.18 -7.42 0.52
CA GLY A 123 -3.25 -6.44 -0.55
C GLY A 123 -4.61 -5.74 -0.58
N SER A 124 -4.63 -4.47 -0.99
CA SER A 124 -5.82 -3.62 -1.02
C SER A 124 -6.85 -4.02 -2.07
N ILE A 125 -6.49 -4.85 -3.05
CA ILE A 125 -7.41 -5.33 -4.09
C ILE A 125 -7.76 -6.79 -3.82
N PRO A 126 -9.04 -7.13 -3.54
CA PRO A 126 -9.46 -8.51 -3.33
C PRO A 126 -9.18 -9.41 -4.54
N MET A 127 -8.70 -10.63 -4.29
CA MET A 127 -8.52 -11.69 -5.31
C MET A 127 -9.44 -12.86 -5.00
N PRO A 128 -10.62 -12.96 -5.64
CA PRO A 128 -11.50 -14.11 -5.45
C PRO A 128 -10.83 -15.42 -5.87
N GLY A 129 -10.77 -16.38 -4.96
CA GLY A 129 -10.16 -17.71 -5.20
C GLY A 129 -8.64 -17.75 -5.14
N GLY A 130 -7.99 -16.63 -4.79
CA GLY A 130 -6.57 -16.52 -4.59
C GLY A 130 -6.23 -15.63 -3.40
N SER A 131 -4.97 -15.21 -3.29
CA SER A 131 -4.52 -14.23 -2.31
C SER A 131 -3.48 -13.29 -2.88
N ASN A 132 -3.42 -12.10 -2.34
CA ASN A 132 -2.34 -11.15 -2.57
C ASN A 132 -1.93 -10.50 -1.25
N GLY A 133 -0.78 -9.88 -1.25
CA GLY A 133 -0.28 -9.19 -0.07
C GLY A 133 0.88 -8.25 -0.40
N GLU A 134 1.18 -7.43 0.59
CA GLU A 134 2.37 -6.59 0.60
C GLU A 134 3.35 -7.11 1.66
N ILE A 135 4.63 -7.07 1.33
CA ILE A 135 5.72 -7.45 2.23
C ILE A 135 6.71 -6.31 2.29
N ALA A 136 6.91 -5.78 3.49
CA ALA A 136 7.92 -4.77 3.79
C ALA A 136 8.84 -5.26 4.93
N GLN A 137 9.94 -4.59 5.15
CA GLN A 137 10.78 -4.85 6.31
C GLN A 137 9.97 -4.59 7.60
N LEU A 138 10.15 -5.45 8.60
CA LEU A 138 9.50 -5.26 9.90
C LEU A 138 9.87 -3.90 10.52
N GLY A 139 8.86 -3.17 10.99
CA GLY A 139 9.01 -1.83 11.56
C GLY A 139 9.02 -0.70 10.53
N VAL A 140 8.99 -0.99 9.23
CA VAL A 140 8.82 0.01 8.15
C VAL A 140 7.38 -0.02 7.68
N ASN A 141 6.60 0.99 8.04
CA ASN A 141 5.17 1.11 7.73
C ASN A 141 4.77 2.59 7.68
N LYS A 142 3.50 2.88 7.40
CA LYS A 142 3.01 4.27 7.33
C LYS A 142 3.16 5.02 8.65
N GLY A 143 2.97 4.35 9.77
CA GLY A 143 3.13 4.96 11.10
C GLY A 143 4.57 5.39 11.35
N SER A 144 5.54 4.50 11.15
CA SER A 144 6.96 4.84 11.33
C SER A 144 7.41 5.98 10.40
N ALA A 145 6.95 5.97 9.13
CA ALA A 145 7.27 7.03 8.19
C ALA A 145 6.67 8.39 8.60
N ILE A 146 5.46 8.41 9.13
CA ILE A 146 4.82 9.63 9.63
C ILE A 146 5.59 10.21 10.82
N VAL A 147 6.01 9.37 11.77
CA VAL A 147 6.83 9.83 12.92
C VAL A 147 8.12 10.49 12.43
N GLU A 148 8.83 9.86 11.48
CA GLU A 148 10.06 10.45 10.92
C GLU A 148 9.81 11.79 10.21
N VAL A 149 8.72 11.91 9.45
CA VAL A 149 8.35 13.16 8.77
C VAL A 149 8.01 14.25 9.79
N LEU A 150 7.21 13.94 10.81
CA LEU A 150 6.84 14.90 11.86
C LEU A 150 8.08 15.36 12.63
N ASP A 151 8.97 14.45 13.01
CA ASP A 151 10.23 14.79 13.69
C ASP A 151 11.12 15.68 12.81
N ALA A 152 11.26 15.37 11.53
CA ALA A 152 12.05 16.17 10.59
C ALA A 152 11.49 17.59 10.38
N LEU A 153 10.16 17.75 10.47
CA LEU A 153 9.47 19.03 10.36
C LEU A 153 9.34 19.76 11.69
N GLY A 154 9.68 19.14 12.81
CA GLY A 154 9.49 19.69 14.17
C GLY A 154 8.02 19.86 14.55
N LEU A 155 7.15 18.99 14.05
CA LEU A 155 5.71 19.00 14.30
C LEU A 155 5.33 17.97 15.38
N ASP A 156 4.30 18.28 16.18
CA ASP A 156 3.76 17.34 17.15
C ASP A 156 2.78 16.38 16.48
N ALA A 157 2.90 15.10 16.76
CA ALA A 157 1.97 14.09 16.28
C ALA A 157 0.52 14.39 16.71
N ALA A 158 0.31 15.01 17.89
CA ALA A 158 -0.99 15.42 18.37
C ALA A 158 -1.72 16.43 17.44
N ASP A 159 -0.98 17.16 16.60
CA ASP A 159 -1.53 18.11 15.64
C ASP A 159 -1.74 17.51 14.25
N SER A 160 -1.47 16.20 14.08
CA SER A 160 -1.59 15.52 12.80
C SER A 160 -2.95 14.82 12.64
N VAL A 161 -3.38 14.69 11.37
CA VAL A 161 -4.59 13.95 10.99
C VAL A 161 -4.21 12.89 9.97
N GLY A 162 -4.57 11.63 10.26
CA GLY A 162 -4.43 10.50 9.33
C GLY A 162 -5.80 10.06 8.81
N ILE A 163 -5.96 9.97 7.50
CA ILE A 163 -7.19 9.46 6.86
C ILE A 163 -6.83 8.17 6.13
N GLY A 164 -7.53 7.08 6.39
CA GLY A 164 -7.21 5.77 5.84
C GLY A 164 -8.43 4.88 5.61
N ASP A 165 -8.25 3.82 4.81
CA ASP A 165 -9.31 2.90 4.42
C ASP A 165 -8.91 1.43 4.45
N SER A 166 -7.62 1.10 4.60
CA SER A 166 -7.13 -0.26 4.44
C SER A 166 -6.08 -0.66 5.48
N TRP A 167 -5.71 -1.94 5.47
CA TRP A 167 -4.80 -2.55 6.46
C TRP A 167 -3.44 -1.87 6.61
N ASN A 168 -2.94 -1.22 5.56
CA ASN A 168 -1.67 -0.49 5.61
C ASN A 168 -1.78 0.87 6.31
N ASP A 169 -2.97 1.27 6.78
CA ASP A 169 -3.23 2.50 7.52
C ASP A 169 -3.32 2.27 9.04
N VAL A 170 -3.31 1.02 9.48
CA VAL A 170 -3.48 0.66 10.90
C VAL A 170 -2.41 1.34 11.77
N GLU A 171 -1.14 1.22 11.41
CA GLU A 171 -0.05 1.81 12.17
C GLU A 171 -0.02 3.36 12.06
N MET A 172 -0.59 3.94 11.01
CA MET A 172 -0.81 5.38 10.93
C MET A 172 -1.78 5.83 12.01
N PHE A 173 -2.89 5.12 12.21
CA PHE A 173 -3.89 5.46 13.24
C PHE A 173 -3.33 5.41 14.66
N ASP A 174 -2.33 4.56 14.90
CA ASP A 174 -1.71 4.44 16.22
C ASP A 174 -0.78 5.63 16.57
N VAL A 175 -0.39 6.46 15.59
CA VAL A 175 0.62 7.52 15.80
C VAL A 175 0.10 8.95 15.54
N VAL A 176 -0.96 9.12 14.76
CA VAL A 176 -1.52 10.46 14.49
C VAL A 176 -2.37 10.98 15.65
N GLY A 177 -2.49 12.31 15.76
CA GLY A 177 -3.31 12.95 16.77
C GLY A 177 -4.82 12.76 16.56
N THR A 178 -5.24 12.61 15.29
CA THR A 178 -6.64 12.29 14.94
C THR A 178 -6.66 11.27 13.81
N ALA A 179 -7.22 10.11 14.07
CA ALA A 179 -7.40 9.04 13.11
C ALA A 179 -8.81 9.08 12.50
N VAL A 180 -8.89 9.13 11.17
CA VAL A 180 -10.16 9.17 10.42
C VAL A 180 -10.26 7.96 9.51
N ALA A 181 -11.26 7.10 9.73
CA ALA A 181 -11.56 5.99 8.83
C ALA A 181 -12.56 6.42 7.75
N MET A 182 -12.30 6.03 6.50
CA MET A 182 -13.27 6.17 5.40
C MET A 182 -14.47 5.27 5.63
N GLY A 183 -15.65 5.68 5.16
CA GLY A 183 -16.91 4.95 5.40
C GLY A 183 -16.94 3.53 4.83
N GLY A 184 -16.15 3.25 3.80
CA GLY A 184 -15.98 1.91 3.22
C GLY A 184 -14.83 1.09 3.79
N ALA A 185 -14.14 1.59 4.83
CA ALA A 185 -12.99 0.92 5.44
C ALA A 185 -13.36 -0.37 6.17
N ASP A 186 -12.35 -1.20 6.44
CA ASP A 186 -12.49 -2.40 7.24
C ASP A 186 -13.04 -2.08 8.65
N PRO A 187 -13.90 -2.93 9.24
CA PRO A 187 -14.42 -2.75 10.59
C PRO A 187 -13.34 -2.58 11.67
N GLU A 188 -12.16 -3.15 11.48
CA GLU A 188 -11.04 -2.96 12.42
C GLU A 188 -10.51 -1.53 12.38
N LEU A 189 -10.42 -0.90 11.21
CA LEU A 189 -10.06 0.51 11.10
C LEU A 189 -11.13 1.40 11.74
N HIS A 190 -12.41 1.11 11.51
CA HIS A 190 -13.51 1.83 12.16
C HIS A 190 -13.39 1.79 13.70
N ALA A 191 -12.99 0.64 14.25
CA ALA A 191 -12.83 0.48 15.71
C ALA A 191 -11.63 1.24 16.29
N ARG A 192 -10.64 1.59 15.46
CA ARG A 192 -9.43 2.33 15.86
C ARG A 192 -9.53 3.84 15.60
N ALA A 193 -10.48 4.27 14.76
CA ALA A 193 -10.60 5.65 14.35
C ALA A 193 -11.32 6.51 15.41
N ASP A 194 -10.86 7.75 15.57
CA ASP A 194 -11.56 8.79 16.35
C ASP A 194 -12.80 9.27 15.61
N LEU A 195 -12.77 9.23 14.27
CA LEU A 195 -13.84 9.69 13.40
C LEU A 195 -14.03 8.73 12.22
N VAL A 196 -15.27 8.38 11.92
CA VAL A 196 -15.63 7.72 10.66
C VAL A 196 -16.31 8.74 9.75
N THR A 197 -15.80 8.90 8.53
CA THR A 197 -16.37 9.77 7.51
C THR A 197 -17.21 8.97 6.50
N THR A 198 -17.68 9.60 5.43
CA THR A 198 -18.41 8.94 4.34
C THR A 198 -17.46 8.21 3.39
N GLY A 199 -18.00 7.49 2.40
CA GLY A 199 -17.21 6.80 1.39
C GLY A 199 -16.46 7.77 0.46
N VAL A 200 -15.56 7.22 -0.36
CA VAL A 200 -14.77 8.01 -1.31
C VAL A 200 -15.68 8.69 -2.36
N LEU A 201 -16.76 8.03 -2.76
CA LEU A 201 -17.72 8.56 -3.72
C LEU A 201 -18.70 9.59 -3.14
N ASP A 202 -18.65 9.80 -1.82
CA ASP A 202 -19.50 10.75 -1.06
C ASP A 202 -18.67 11.87 -0.43
N ASP A 203 -17.60 12.27 -1.08
CA ASP A 203 -16.67 13.33 -0.63
C ASP A 203 -16.10 13.12 0.79
N GLY A 204 -15.84 11.86 1.16
CA GLY A 204 -15.46 11.48 2.52
C GLY A 204 -14.24 12.23 3.08
N VAL A 205 -13.19 12.43 2.27
CA VAL A 205 -12.00 13.19 2.67
C VAL A 205 -12.35 14.65 2.95
N HIS A 206 -13.04 15.31 2.03
CA HIS A 206 -13.48 16.71 2.21
C HIS A 206 -14.40 16.84 3.43
N GLY A 207 -15.38 15.92 3.56
CA GLY A 207 -16.28 15.89 4.70
C GLY A 207 -15.56 15.74 6.05
N ALA A 208 -14.50 14.94 6.10
CA ALA A 208 -13.65 14.82 7.29
C ALA A 208 -12.94 16.14 7.62
N LEU A 209 -12.31 16.78 6.63
CA LEU A 209 -11.60 18.06 6.81
C LEU A 209 -12.55 19.18 7.29
N VAL A 210 -13.76 19.27 6.71
CA VAL A 210 -14.80 20.21 7.18
C VAL A 210 -15.18 19.95 8.62
N ARG A 211 -15.42 18.69 9.02
CA ARG A 211 -15.80 18.32 10.40
C ARG A 211 -14.70 18.63 11.41
N LEU A 212 -13.45 18.58 11.00
CA LEU A 212 -12.28 18.91 11.81
C LEU A 212 -11.95 20.42 11.79
N GLY A 213 -12.65 21.22 10.98
CA GLY A 213 -12.40 22.66 10.86
C GLY A 213 -11.09 23.02 10.16
N LEU A 214 -10.61 22.13 9.27
CA LEU A 214 -9.36 22.32 8.52
C LEU A 214 -9.57 22.98 7.16
N VAL A 215 -10.81 23.02 6.67
CA VAL A 215 -11.25 23.70 5.44
C VAL A 215 -12.63 24.31 5.64
#